data_9eb8a01089235722f4559fc3e356c966
#
_entry.id   9eb8a01089235722f4559fc3e356c966
#
_cell.length_a   1.000
_cell.length_b   1.000
_cell.length_c   1.000
_cell.angle_alpha   90.00
_cell.angle_beta   90.00
_cell.angle_gamma   90.00
#
_symmetry.space_group_name_H-M   'P 1'
#
loop_
_entity.id
_entity.type
_entity.pdbx_description
1 polymer ?
#
loop_
_entity_poly.entity_id
_entity_poly.type
_entity_poly.pdbx_seq_one_letter_code
_entity_poly.pdbx_strand_id
1 'polypeptide(L)'
;MVYENDGYIMLLDAFYFGGVKVGNISDEGIDWGGDKAEYTKLYAAQVRSAPVKKVKKRDATNILAFTLIELLPENCRTVMGGTVDGGRWNAPEESVSLEGGVKIIAGTGQTIEIGKMVLDGAVRGKLGGDSPLGIECEMEMVPPADGGSPFSIYPTTPFISASPAELSFGSEGGSQSVEIAASGKFSAGVAPAGFSVKVSNGRIVVTATANTGAERSGELVFTLASDPTKKATVRLIQSAG
;
A
#
# COMPACT_ATOMS: atom_id res chain seq x y z
N MET A 1 -9.84 -9.00 -16.03
CA MET A 1 -9.25 -8.29 -17.20
C MET A 1 -7.77 -8.23 -16.90
N VAL A 2 -6.91 -8.83 -17.72
CA VAL A 2 -5.46 -8.72 -17.58
C VAL A 2 -5.09 -7.45 -18.32
N TYR A 3 -4.57 -6.45 -17.61
CA TYR A 3 -4.03 -5.25 -18.25
C TYR A 3 -2.62 -5.59 -18.74
N GLU A 4 -2.40 -5.44 -20.02
CA GLU A 4 -1.04 -5.45 -20.58
C GLU A 4 -0.36 -4.13 -20.19
N ASN A 5 0.93 -4.20 -19.87
CA ASN A 5 1.73 -3.02 -19.58
C ASN A 5 2.02 -2.26 -20.89
N ASP A 6 1.10 -1.39 -21.28
CA ASP A 6 1.16 -0.58 -22.50
C ASP A 6 1.74 0.83 -22.25
N GLY A 7 2.28 1.08 -21.06
CA GLY A 7 2.86 2.35 -20.65
C GLY A 7 1.87 3.32 -19.99
N TYR A 8 0.59 2.99 -19.93
CA TYR A 8 -0.38 3.76 -19.16
C TYR A 8 -0.43 3.25 -17.71
N ILE A 9 -0.31 4.18 -16.76
CA ILE A 9 -0.36 3.87 -15.33
C ILE A 9 -1.75 4.22 -14.83
N MET A 10 -2.52 3.21 -14.45
CA MET A 10 -3.90 3.34 -14.02
C MET A 10 -4.21 2.37 -12.90
N LEU A 11 -5.23 2.68 -12.11
CA LEU A 11 -5.72 1.86 -11.01
C LEU A 11 -4.69 1.69 -9.89
N LEU A 12 -5.08 2.03 -8.70
CA LEU A 12 -4.27 1.85 -7.50
C LEU A 12 -4.54 0.45 -6.92
N ASP A 13 -3.54 -0.44 -6.93
CA ASP A 13 -3.63 -1.75 -6.28
C ASP A 13 -3.11 -1.72 -4.85
N ALA A 14 -2.00 -1.02 -4.61
CA ALA A 14 -1.44 -0.90 -3.28
C ALA A 14 -0.57 0.36 -3.13
N PHE A 15 -0.59 0.92 -1.93
CA PHE A 15 0.24 2.04 -1.52
C PHE A 15 0.98 1.69 -0.24
N TYR A 16 2.29 1.96 -0.22
CA TYR A 16 3.16 1.72 0.93
C TYR A 16 3.89 3.00 1.31
N PHE A 17 3.99 3.23 2.62
CA PHE A 17 4.79 4.30 3.20
C PHE A 17 5.71 3.74 4.28
N GLY A 18 7.01 4.07 4.21
CA GLY A 18 8.00 3.53 5.14
C GLY A 18 8.08 1.99 5.14
N GLY A 19 7.74 1.33 4.02
CA GLY A 19 7.67 -0.13 3.91
C GLY A 19 6.38 -0.77 4.44
N VAL A 20 5.48 0.00 5.05
CA VAL A 20 4.19 -0.47 5.58
C VAL A 20 3.08 -0.19 4.56
N LYS A 21 2.23 -1.19 4.30
CA LYS A 21 1.05 -0.98 3.45
C LYS A 21 0.08 -0.05 4.17
N VAL A 22 -0.29 1.04 3.51
CA VAL A 22 -1.33 1.96 3.96
C VAL A 22 -2.69 1.36 3.64
N GLY A 23 -3.68 1.59 4.48
CA GLY A 23 -5.05 1.11 4.31
C GLY A 23 -5.76 1.67 3.07
N ASN A 24 -7.07 1.51 2.99
CA ASN A 24 -7.85 1.92 1.84
C ASN A 24 -7.85 3.44 1.67
N ILE A 25 -7.48 3.87 0.46
CA ILE A 25 -7.54 5.25 -0.01
C ILE A 25 -8.90 5.47 -0.68
N SER A 26 -9.41 6.71 -0.66
CA SER A 26 -10.66 7.08 -1.32
C SER A 26 -10.64 6.75 -2.81
N ASP A 27 -11.81 6.70 -3.42
CA ASP A 27 -12.00 6.42 -4.85
C ASP A 27 -11.44 7.53 -5.77
N GLU A 28 -11.16 8.70 -5.22
CA GLU A 28 -10.42 9.76 -5.91
C GLU A 28 -8.96 9.38 -6.20
N GLY A 29 -8.41 8.40 -5.45
CA GLY A 29 -7.06 7.89 -5.63
C GLY A 29 -5.98 8.79 -5.05
N ILE A 30 -4.85 8.87 -5.77
CA ILE A 30 -3.70 9.68 -5.40
C ILE A 30 -3.51 10.76 -6.46
N ASP A 31 -3.57 12.02 -6.06
CA ASP A 31 -3.22 13.15 -6.91
C ASP A 31 -1.70 13.37 -6.87
N TRP A 32 -1.09 13.53 -8.04
CA TRP A 32 0.32 13.85 -8.19
C TRP A 32 0.45 15.26 -8.75
N GLY A 33 0.65 16.20 -7.86
CA GLY A 33 0.78 17.64 -8.13
C GLY A 33 2.18 18.18 -7.85
N GLY A 34 2.21 19.49 -7.60
CA GLY A 34 3.41 20.26 -7.27
C GLY A 34 3.63 21.45 -8.18
N ASP A 35 4.63 22.24 -7.85
CA ASP A 35 4.98 23.47 -8.57
C ASP A 35 5.93 23.21 -9.73
N LYS A 36 5.78 23.97 -10.80
CA LYS A 36 6.74 23.98 -11.92
C LYS A 36 8.03 24.67 -11.54
N ALA A 37 9.13 24.27 -12.18
CA ALA A 37 10.41 24.93 -12.00
C ALA A 37 10.35 26.45 -12.30
N GLU A 38 10.90 27.24 -11.39
CA GLU A 38 10.95 28.71 -11.50
C GLU A 38 12.25 29.15 -12.20
N TYR A 39 12.13 30.13 -13.07
CA TYR A 39 13.26 30.64 -13.86
C TYR A 39 13.33 32.17 -13.81
N THR A 40 14.52 32.71 -13.65
CA THR A 40 14.84 34.11 -13.95
C THR A 40 15.21 34.25 -15.41
N LYS A 41 14.56 35.17 -16.11
CA LYS A 41 14.82 35.48 -17.53
C LYS A 41 15.54 36.83 -17.62
N LEU A 42 16.68 36.83 -18.29
CA LEU A 42 17.44 38.06 -18.59
C LEU A 42 17.16 38.47 -20.04
N TYR A 43 16.85 39.74 -20.23
CA TYR A 43 16.59 40.33 -21.54
C TYR A 43 17.70 41.35 -21.85
N ALA A 44 18.11 41.48 -23.09
CA ALA A 44 19.00 42.51 -23.56
C ALA A 44 18.22 43.59 -24.34
N ALA A 45 18.61 44.81 -24.24
CA ALA A 45 17.94 45.91 -24.95
C ALA A 45 17.95 45.74 -26.48
N GLN A 46 18.95 45.06 -27.00
CA GLN A 46 19.14 44.77 -28.42
C GLN A 46 18.29 43.55 -28.90
N VAL A 47 17.81 42.68 -27.97
CA VAL A 47 17.06 41.46 -28.29
C VAL A 47 15.72 41.54 -27.56
N ARG A 48 14.69 42.01 -28.29
CA ARG A 48 13.34 42.21 -27.70
C ARG A 48 12.39 41.05 -27.85
N SER A 49 12.69 40.08 -28.72
CA SER A 49 11.80 38.96 -29.08
C SER A 49 11.88 37.78 -28.10
N ALA A 50 13.01 37.61 -27.39
CA ALA A 50 13.24 36.48 -26.49
C ALA A 50 14.23 36.82 -25.37
N PRO A 51 14.21 36.11 -24.24
CA PRO A 51 15.25 36.27 -23.21
C PRO A 51 16.60 35.76 -23.73
N VAL A 52 17.67 36.52 -23.51
CA VAL A 52 19.05 36.12 -23.87
C VAL A 52 19.65 35.09 -22.94
N LYS A 53 19.08 34.94 -21.71
CA LYS A 53 19.48 33.94 -20.75
C LYS A 53 18.29 33.53 -19.87
N LYS A 54 18.19 32.25 -19.59
CA LYS A 54 17.21 31.66 -18.66
C LYS A 54 17.99 30.89 -17.60
N VAL A 55 17.89 31.30 -16.34
CA VAL A 55 18.58 30.68 -15.22
C VAL A 55 17.53 30.06 -14.31
N LYS A 56 17.65 28.77 -13.99
CA LYS A 56 16.77 28.11 -13.05
C LYS A 56 17.00 28.67 -11.64
N LYS A 57 15.92 29.10 -10.98
CA LYS A 57 15.93 29.67 -9.64
C LYS A 57 15.49 28.65 -8.61
N ARG A 58 14.48 27.80 -8.95
CA ARG A 58 13.96 26.76 -8.11
C ARG A 58 13.61 25.54 -8.99
N ASP A 59 13.85 24.35 -8.48
CA ASP A 59 13.39 23.12 -9.11
C ASP A 59 11.87 22.95 -8.99
N ALA A 60 11.29 22.08 -9.82
CA ALA A 60 9.91 21.66 -9.67
C ALA A 60 9.77 20.85 -8.39
N THR A 61 8.66 21.01 -7.70
CA THR A 61 8.27 20.14 -6.57
C THR A 61 7.38 19.02 -7.05
N ASN A 62 7.36 17.93 -6.30
CA ASN A 62 6.42 16.82 -6.50
C ASN A 62 5.71 16.57 -5.18
N ILE A 63 4.39 16.65 -5.20
CA ILE A 63 3.52 16.48 -4.04
C ILE A 63 2.50 15.39 -4.39
N LEU A 64 2.35 14.40 -3.51
CA LEU A 64 1.27 13.43 -3.56
C LEU A 64 0.23 13.80 -2.51
N ALA A 65 -1.04 13.83 -2.91
CA ALA A 65 -2.16 14.07 -2.02
C ALA A 65 -3.19 12.94 -2.15
N PHE A 66 -3.72 12.46 -1.02
CA PHE A 66 -4.74 11.43 -0.99
C PHE A 66 -5.53 11.46 0.32
N THR A 67 -6.69 10.81 0.34
CA THR A 67 -7.49 10.64 1.56
C THR A 67 -7.51 9.16 1.96
N LEU A 68 -6.96 8.85 3.13
CA LEU A 68 -7.08 7.53 3.75
C LEU A 68 -8.47 7.42 4.41
N ILE A 69 -9.26 6.43 4.02
CA ILE A 69 -10.63 6.24 4.54
C ILE A 69 -10.76 5.05 5.51
N GLU A 70 -9.73 4.24 5.64
CA GLU A 70 -9.69 3.11 6.56
C GLU A 70 -8.91 3.47 7.84
N LEU A 71 -9.61 4.01 8.85
CA LEU A 71 -9.03 4.55 10.07
C LEU A 71 -8.78 3.47 11.12
N LEU A 72 -8.14 2.36 10.74
CA LEU A 72 -7.64 1.39 11.73
C LEU A 72 -6.48 2.00 12.54
N PRO A 73 -6.31 1.65 13.82
CA PRO A 73 -5.26 2.20 14.68
C PRO A 73 -3.86 2.17 14.06
N GLU A 74 -3.49 1.08 13.40
CA GLU A 74 -2.18 0.95 12.76
C GLU A 74 -2.05 1.84 11.51
N ASN A 75 -3.13 2.02 10.75
CA ASN A 75 -3.16 2.93 9.61
C ASN A 75 -3.01 4.39 10.07
N CYS A 76 -3.73 4.78 11.15
CA CYS A 76 -3.60 6.10 11.75
C CYS A 76 -2.16 6.36 12.21
N ARG A 77 -1.54 5.38 12.89
CA ARG A 77 -0.14 5.46 13.31
C ARG A 77 0.80 5.63 12.13
N THR A 78 0.57 4.92 11.03
CA THR A 78 1.42 4.95 9.84
C THR A 78 1.42 6.31 9.15
N VAL A 79 0.29 7.04 9.15
CA VAL A 79 0.16 8.31 8.44
C VAL A 79 0.14 9.56 9.33
N MET A 80 -0.05 9.40 10.63
CA MET A 80 -0.10 10.53 11.59
C MET A 80 0.85 10.37 12.77
N GLY A 81 1.58 9.24 12.86
CA GLY A 81 2.38 8.93 14.04
C GLY A 81 1.54 8.57 15.27
N GLY A 82 2.07 8.85 16.47
CA GLY A 82 1.43 8.47 17.71
C GLY A 82 1.68 7.01 18.11
N THR A 83 0.88 6.48 19.02
CA THR A 83 1.05 5.14 19.60
C THR A 83 -0.20 4.30 19.49
N VAL A 84 -0.03 2.99 19.36
CA VAL A 84 -1.13 2.02 19.42
C VAL A 84 -0.93 1.13 20.64
N ASP A 85 -1.92 1.10 21.52
CA ASP A 85 -1.92 0.28 22.72
C ASP A 85 -3.30 -0.35 22.91
N GLY A 86 -3.35 -1.66 23.14
CA GLY A 86 -4.58 -2.42 23.32
C GLY A 86 -5.61 -2.27 22.19
N GLY A 87 -5.15 -2.03 20.95
CA GLY A 87 -6.03 -1.78 19.79
C GLY A 87 -6.59 -0.35 19.72
N ARG A 88 -6.10 0.55 20.56
CA ARG A 88 -6.44 1.96 20.56
C ARG A 88 -5.29 2.78 20.00
N TRP A 89 -5.55 3.65 19.03
CA TRP A 89 -4.60 4.65 18.59
C TRP A 89 -4.73 5.93 19.44
N ASN A 90 -3.59 6.44 19.90
CA ASN A 90 -3.48 7.71 20.59
C ASN A 90 -2.69 8.67 19.70
N ALA A 91 -3.30 9.79 19.36
CA ALA A 91 -2.67 10.84 18.59
C ALA A 91 -1.45 11.40 19.33
N PRO A 92 -0.41 11.87 18.63
CA PRO A 92 0.68 12.60 19.24
C PRO A 92 0.16 13.97 19.77
N GLU A 93 0.83 14.53 20.78
CA GLU A 93 0.45 15.83 21.36
C GLU A 93 0.57 16.97 20.33
N GLU A 94 1.56 16.90 19.48
CA GLU A 94 1.78 17.82 18.37
C GLU A 94 1.73 17.07 17.05
N SER A 95 1.35 17.74 15.96
CA SER A 95 1.42 17.14 14.62
C SER A 95 2.85 16.78 14.26
N VAL A 96 3.04 15.59 13.72
CA VAL A 96 4.36 15.06 13.38
C VAL A 96 4.44 14.88 11.87
N SER A 97 5.43 15.49 11.25
CA SER A 97 5.81 15.17 9.87
C SER A 97 6.60 13.86 9.84
N LEU A 98 6.13 12.88 9.08
CA LEU A 98 6.74 11.57 8.98
C LEU A 98 7.60 11.47 7.72
N GLU A 99 8.81 10.93 7.83
CA GLU A 99 9.69 10.72 6.70
C GLU A 99 9.75 9.24 6.31
N GLY A 100 9.67 8.95 5.01
CA GLY A 100 9.75 7.56 4.53
C GLY A 100 9.77 7.45 3.01
N GLY A 101 10.17 6.28 2.52
CA GLY A 101 10.03 5.92 1.11
C GLY A 101 8.58 5.58 0.78
N VAL A 102 8.19 5.83 -0.46
CA VAL A 102 6.86 5.50 -0.98
C VAL A 102 6.99 4.46 -2.08
N LYS A 103 6.07 3.48 -2.08
CA LYS A 103 5.92 2.53 -3.16
C LYS A 103 4.45 2.43 -3.56
N ILE A 104 4.18 2.67 -4.83
CA ILE A 104 2.85 2.60 -5.43
C ILE A 104 2.84 1.43 -6.41
N ILE A 105 1.89 0.53 -6.27
CA ILE A 105 1.65 -0.55 -7.21
C ILE A 105 0.38 -0.22 -7.98
N ALA A 106 0.52 -0.07 -9.28
CA ALA A 106 -0.60 0.18 -10.18
C ALA A 106 -1.21 -1.12 -10.70
N GLY A 107 -2.53 -1.16 -10.86
CA GLY A 107 -3.25 -2.31 -11.39
C GLY A 107 -2.91 -2.64 -12.84
N THR A 108 -2.30 -1.71 -13.56
CA THR A 108 -1.75 -1.90 -14.91
C THR A 108 -0.36 -2.54 -14.95
N GLY A 109 0.19 -2.96 -13.79
CA GLY A 109 1.42 -3.71 -13.71
C GLY A 109 2.69 -2.88 -13.69
N GLN A 110 2.62 -1.63 -13.23
CA GLN A 110 3.78 -0.79 -12.96
C GLN A 110 3.94 -0.58 -11.46
N THR A 111 5.18 -0.37 -11.04
CA THR A 111 5.54 0.09 -9.71
C THR A 111 6.20 1.45 -9.82
N ILE A 112 5.77 2.38 -8.97
CA ILE A 112 6.44 3.66 -8.76
C ILE A 112 7.09 3.58 -7.39
N GLU A 113 8.37 3.87 -7.31
CA GLU A 113 9.13 3.88 -6.07
C GLU A 113 9.79 5.23 -5.89
N ILE A 114 9.52 5.88 -4.75
CA ILE A 114 10.04 7.20 -4.40
C ILE A 114 10.93 7.03 -3.19
N GLY A 115 12.17 7.49 -3.29
CA GLY A 115 13.20 7.24 -2.28
C GLY A 115 12.88 7.88 -0.93
N LYS A 116 12.37 9.12 -0.93
CA LYS A 116 12.04 9.83 0.31
C LYS A 116 10.93 10.84 0.09
N MET A 117 9.93 10.80 0.98
CA MET A 117 8.87 11.80 1.10
C MET A 117 8.68 12.20 2.55
N VAL A 118 8.19 13.42 2.75
CA VAL A 118 7.73 13.94 4.03
C VAL A 118 6.21 13.94 4.00
N LEU A 119 5.58 13.24 4.94
CA LEU A 119 4.14 13.05 5.03
C LEU A 119 3.58 13.88 6.18
N ASP A 120 2.57 14.66 5.90
CA ASP A 120 1.70 15.33 6.84
C ASP A 120 0.27 14.80 6.69
N GLY A 121 -0.31 14.33 7.81
CA GLY A 121 -1.66 13.78 7.85
C GLY A 121 -2.55 14.50 8.85
N ALA A 122 -3.80 14.72 8.49
CA ALA A 122 -4.78 15.32 9.40
C ALA A 122 -6.17 14.73 9.21
N VAL A 123 -6.86 14.40 10.33
CA VAL A 123 -8.24 13.92 10.27
C VAL A 123 -9.15 15.04 9.75
N ARG A 124 -9.92 14.76 8.72
CA ARG A 124 -10.86 15.67 8.07
C ARG A 124 -12.14 14.94 7.69
N GLY A 125 -13.15 15.71 7.40
CA GLY A 125 -14.45 15.21 6.94
C GLY A 125 -15.57 15.41 7.94
N LYS A 126 -16.69 14.73 7.70
CA LYS A 126 -17.90 14.83 8.52
C LYS A 126 -18.32 13.45 8.99
N LEU A 127 -18.72 13.34 10.23
CA LEU A 127 -19.41 12.15 10.72
C LEU A 127 -20.92 12.29 10.42
N GLY A 128 -21.46 11.32 9.69
CA GLY A 128 -22.84 11.32 9.22
C GLY A 128 -22.94 11.77 7.75
N GLY A 129 -23.59 10.97 6.94
CA GLY A 129 -23.71 11.15 5.50
C GLY A 129 -23.10 9.99 4.72
N ASP A 130 -22.92 10.18 3.42
CA ASP A 130 -22.55 9.11 2.49
C ASP A 130 -21.01 8.93 2.35
N SER A 131 -20.20 9.84 2.92
CA SER A 131 -18.74 9.78 2.87
C SER A 131 -18.16 9.45 4.25
N PRO A 132 -17.19 8.52 4.32
CA PRO A 132 -16.52 8.22 5.59
C PRO A 132 -15.65 9.39 6.05
N LEU A 133 -15.43 9.48 7.37
CA LEU A 133 -14.36 10.30 7.91
C LEU A 133 -13.02 9.79 7.38
N GLY A 134 -12.11 10.69 7.01
CA GLY A 134 -10.82 10.33 6.44
C GLY A 134 -9.64 11.03 7.11
N ILE A 135 -8.45 10.65 6.72
CA ILE A 135 -7.22 11.37 6.98
C ILE A 135 -6.74 11.92 5.64
N GLU A 136 -6.80 13.25 5.50
CA GLU A 136 -6.15 13.93 4.38
C GLU A 136 -4.64 13.87 4.59
N CYS A 137 -3.95 13.33 3.61
CA CYS A 137 -2.51 13.14 3.58
C CYS A 137 -1.92 13.97 2.45
N GLU A 138 -0.90 14.73 2.76
CA GLU A 138 -0.07 15.42 1.79
C GLU A 138 1.38 15.00 1.98
N MET A 139 2.06 14.69 0.90
CA MET A 139 3.43 14.19 0.91
C MET A 139 4.28 14.99 -0.06
N GLU A 140 5.34 15.61 0.44
CA GLU A 140 6.30 16.33 -0.40
C GLU A 140 7.53 15.46 -0.64
N MET A 141 7.94 15.36 -1.91
CA MET A 141 9.16 14.63 -2.29
C MET A 141 10.39 15.46 -1.92
N VAL A 142 11.30 14.84 -1.18
CA VAL A 142 12.58 15.43 -0.81
C VAL A 142 13.73 14.63 -1.43
N PRO A 143 14.90 15.26 -1.67
CA PRO A 143 16.06 14.55 -2.19
C PRO A 143 16.42 13.36 -1.29
N PRO A 144 16.68 12.15 -1.86
CA PRO A 144 17.16 11.04 -1.09
C PRO A 144 18.55 11.32 -0.51
N ALA A 145 18.81 10.84 0.71
CA ALA A 145 20.04 11.13 1.44
C ALA A 145 21.32 10.59 0.76
N ASP A 146 21.18 9.55 -0.04
CA ASP A 146 22.25 8.88 -0.79
C ASP A 146 22.55 9.52 -2.16
N GLY A 147 21.83 10.59 -2.52
CA GLY A 147 21.94 11.24 -3.83
C GLY A 147 21.41 10.39 -5.01
N GLY A 148 20.67 9.35 -4.72
CA GLY A 148 20.04 8.48 -5.70
C GLY A 148 18.95 9.16 -6.52
N SER A 149 18.26 8.38 -7.36
CA SER A 149 17.12 8.87 -8.13
C SER A 149 15.98 9.27 -7.18
N PRO A 150 15.35 10.44 -7.35
CA PRO A 150 14.23 10.85 -6.51
C PRO A 150 13.04 9.88 -6.62
N PHE A 151 12.77 9.35 -7.80
CA PHE A 151 11.80 8.28 -8.01
C PHE A 151 12.14 7.43 -9.24
N SER A 152 11.56 6.24 -9.30
CA SER A 152 11.69 5.28 -10.40
C SER A 152 10.33 4.72 -10.77
N ILE A 153 10.13 4.43 -12.06
CA ILE A 153 8.95 3.75 -12.59
C ILE A 153 9.44 2.52 -13.34
N TYR A 154 8.93 1.35 -12.98
CA TYR A 154 9.34 0.10 -13.59
C TYR A 154 8.20 -0.93 -13.61
N PRO A 155 8.25 -1.95 -14.50
CA PRO A 155 7.29 -3.04 -14.48
C PRO A 155 7.30 -3.76 -13.13
N THR A 156 6.13 -4.01 -12.54
CA THR A 156 6.01 -4.73 -11.28
C THR A 156 6.51 -6.16 -11.45
N THR A 157 7.54 -6.56 -10.70
CA THR A 157 7.97 -7.95 -10.67
C THR A 157 6.90 -8.79 -9.98
N PRO A 158 6.31 -9.79 -10.65
CA PRO A 158 5.27 -10.62 -10.06
C PRO A 158 5.78 -11.34 -8.81
N PHE A 159 5.11 -11.14 -7.68
CA PHE A 159 5.37 -11.86 -6.44
C PHE A 159 4.07 -12.13 -5.68
N ILE A 160 4.08 -13.18 -4.89
CA ILE A 160 3.06 -13.48 -3.88
C ILE A 160 3.72 -14.21 -2.72
N SER A 161 3.38 -13.83 -1.49
CA SER A 161 3.85 -14.48 -0.27
C SER A 161 2.74 -14.55 0.78
N ALA A 162 2.84 -15.49 1.71
CA ALA A 162 1.89 -15.68 2.79
C ALA A 162 2.62 -15.67 4.14
N SER A 163 2.02 -15.03 5.13
CA SER A 163 2.55 -14.99 6.51
C SER A 163 1.39 -15.14 7.52
N PRO A 164 1.49 -16.09 8.47
CA PRO A 164 2.49 -17.13 8.58
C PRO A 164 2.36 -18.18 7.47
N ALA A 165 3.45 -18.91 7.19
CA ALA A 165 3.47 -19.99 6.20
C ALA A 165 2.82 -21.31 6.72
N GLU A 166 2.51 -21.39 8.02
CA GLU A 166 1.86 -22.52 8.65
C GLU A 166 0.85 -22.05 9.69
N LEU A 167 -0.30 -22.72 9.74
CA LEU A 167 -1.34 -22.54 10.76
C LEU A 167 -1.59 -23.87 11.45
N SER A 168 -1.50 -23.89 12.78
CA SER A 168 -1.72 -25.05 13.62
C SER A 168 -2.99 -24.86 14.45
N PHE A 169 -3.92 -25.81 14.37
CA PHE A 169 -5.20 -25.82 15.09
C PHE A 169 -5.24 -26.96 16.10
N GLY A 170 -5.85 -26.73 17.25
CA GLY A 170 -6.21 -27.79 18.17
C GLY A 170 -7.37 -28.65 17.62
N SER A 171 -7.64 -29.80 18.28
CA SER A 171 -8.72 -30.68 17.89
C SER A 171 -10.10 -30.01 17.89
N GLU A 172 -10.34 -29.04 18.78
CA GLU A 172 -11.59 -28.27 18.84
C GLU A 172 -11.83 -27.37 17.62
N GLY A 173 -10.79 -27.14 16.80
CA GLY A 173 -10.85 -26.24 15.66
C GLY A 173 -10.64 -24.79 16.06
N GLY A 174 -11.24 -23.86 15.29
CA GLY A 174 -11.13 -22.41 15.52
C GLY A 174 -10.78 -21.65 14.26
N SER A 175 -10.49 -20.36 14.41
CA SER A 175 -10.16 -19.47 13.29
C SER A 175 -8.82 -18.79 13.50
N GLN A 176 -8.01 -18.73 12.45
CA GLN A 176 -6.73 -18.00 12.41
C GLN A 176 -6.64 -17.18 11.12
N SER A 177 -5.80 -16.16 11.14
CA SER A 177 -5.62 -15.25 10.00
C SER A 177 -4.29 -15.49 9.31
N VAL A 178 -4.31 -15.34 7.99
CA VAL A 178 -3.12 -15.27 7.13
C VAL A 178 -3.12 -13.93 6.42
N GLU A 179 -1.97 -13.31 6.36
CA GLU A 179 -1.73 -12.13 5.55
C GLU A 179 -1.10 -12.55 4.22
N ILE A 180 -1.63 -12.03 3.11
CA ILE A 180 -1.09 -12.26 1.77
C ILE A 180 -0.53 -10.96 1.24
N ALA A 181 0.78 -10.94 0.98
CA ALA A 181 1.42 -9.87 0.23
C ALA A 181 1.60 -10.31 -1.23
N ALA A 182 1.07 -9.53 -2.16
CA ALA A 182 1.12 -9.85 -3.59
C ALA A 182 1.28 -8.58 -4.43
N SER A 183 1.89 -8.72 -5.60
CA SER A 183 2.06 -7.65 -6.59
C SER A 183 0.78 -7.33 -7.37
N GLY A 184 -0.33 -7.98 -7.08
CA GLY A 184 -1.62 -7.77 -7.74
C GLY A 184 -2.70 -8.72 -7.23
N LYS A 185 -3.81 -8.83 -7.95
CA LYS A 185 -4.92 -9.71 -7.58
C LYS A 185 -4.49 -11.17 -7.54
N PHE A 186 -5.04 -11.91 -6.59
CA PHE A 186 -4.79 -13.34 -6.43
C PHE A 186 -6.08 -14.11 -6.14
N SER A 187 -6.04 -15.41 -6.31
CA SER A 187 -7.12 -16.33 -5.96
C SER A 187 -6.66 -17.33 -4.91
N ALA A 188 -7.55 -17.70 -4.00
CA ALA A 188 -7.34 -18.82 -3.11
C ALA A 188 -7.76 -20.12 -3.79
N GLY A 189 -6.96 -21.16 -3.64
CA GLY A 189 -7.31 -22.51 -4.04
C GLY A 189 -8.37 -23.12 -3.14
N VAL A 190 -8.73 -24.37 -3.42
CA VAL A 190 -9.71 -25.11 -2.61
C VAL A 190 -9.10 -25.42 -1.25
N ALA A 191 -9.84 -25.11 -0.18
CA ALA A 191 -9.43 -25.45 1.17
C ALA A 191 -9.41 -26.97 1.36
N PRO A 192 -8.40 -27.53 2.07
CA PRO A 192 -8.38 -28.94 2.43
C PRO A 192 -9.59 -29.36 3.27
N ALA A 193 -9.91 -30.65 3.27
CA ALA A 193 -11.04 -31.19 4.03
C ALA A 193 -10.94 -30.83 5.53
N GLY A 194 -12.02 -30.30 6.08
CA GLY A 194 -12.10 -29.83 7.46
C GLY A 194 -11.67 -28.41 7.69
N PHE A 195 -11.24 -27.71 6.64
CA PHE A 195 -10.91 -26.30 6.68
C PHE A 195 -11.79 -25.50 5.72
N SER A 196 -12.04 -24.26 6.06
CA SER A 196 -12.73 -23.30 5.20
C SER A 196 -11.97 -21.97 5.17
N VAL A 197 -12.12 -21.25 4.07
CA VAL A 197 -11.41 -19.98 3.84
C VAL A 197 -12.41 -18.88 3.54
N LYS A 198 -12.29 -17.77 4.22
CA LYS A 198 -13.08 -16.56 3.97
C LYS A 198 -12.16 -15.36 3.79
N VAL A 199 -12.36 -14.64 2.72
CA VAL A 199 -11.73 -13.33 2.51
C VAL A 199 -12.64 -12.27 3.12
N SER A 200 -12.12 -11.53 4.10
CA SER A 200 -12.86 -10.44 4.74
C SER A 200 -11.92 -9.26 4.95
N ASN A 201 -12.26 -8.11 4.35
CA ASN A 201 -11.52 -6.84 4.48
C ASN A 201 -10.00 -6.98 4.25
N GLY A 202 -9.60 -7.69 3.18
CA GLY A 202 -8.19 -7.89 2.84
C GLY A 202 -7.44 -8.91 3.70
N ARG A 203 -8.09 -9.48 4.73
CA ARG A 203 -7.54 -10.59 5.53
C ARG A 203 -8.12 -11.91 5.07
N ILE A 204 -7.28 -12.93 5.08
CA ILE A 204 -7.70 -14.32 4.85
C ILE A 204 -7.90 -14.96 6.22
N VAL A 205 -9.14 -15.36 6.49
CA VAL A 205 -9.47 -16.12 7.70
C VAL A 205 -9.64 -17.58 7.33
N VAL A 206 -8.84 -18.42 7.93
CA VAL A 206 -8.93 -19.89 7.83
C VAL A 206 -9.61 -20.42 9.07
N THR A 207 -10.67 -21.19 8.90
CA THR A 207 -11.42 -21.81 9.99
C THR A 207 -11.33 -23.33 9.88
N ALA A 208 -10.91 -23.98 10.96
CA ALA A 208 -10.93 -25.43 11.10
C ALA A 208 -12.18 -25.86 11.88
N THR A 209 -12.89 -26.86 11.41
CA THR A 209 -13.96 -27.53 12.17
C THR A 209 -13.36 -28.48 13.21
N ALA A 210 -14.12 -28.87 14.26
CA ALA A 210 -13.63 -29.84 15.22
C ALA A 210 -13.19 -31.14 14.53
N ASN A 211 -12.10 -31.71 15.02
CA ASN A 211 -11.54 -32.97 14.54
C ASN A 211 -11.70 -34.05 15.65
N THR A 212 -12.46 -35.07 15.40
CA THR A 212 -12.68 -36.22 16.31
C THR A 212 -11.92 -37.45 15.85
N GLY A 213 -11.07 -37.35 14.85
CA GLY A 213 -10.28 -38.43 14.26
C GLY A 213 -8.77 -38.19 14.39
N ALA A 214 -8.01 -38.79 13.50
CA ALA A 214 -6.57 -38.66 13.44
C ALA A 214 -6.16 -37.22 13.06
N GLU A 215 -4.91 -36.88 13.32
CA GLU A 215 -4.29 -35.63 12.84
C GLU A 215 -4.53 -35.46 11.34
N ARG A 216 -4.89 -34.24 10.92
CA ARG A 216 -5.05 -33.91 9.51
C ARG A 216 -4.22 -32.71 9.12
N SER A 217 -3.71 -32.74 7.91
CA SER A 217 -2.95 -31.63 7.35
C SER A 217 -3.29 -31.46 5.87
N GLY A 218 -3.02 -30.28 5.36
CA GLY A 218 -3.20 -29.96 3.95
C GLY A 218 -2.57 -28.64 3.60
N GLU A 219 -2.59 -28.30 2.33
CA GLU A 219 -2.01 -27.07 1.81
C GLU A 219 -3.10 -26.17 1.22
N LEU A 220 -3.07 -24.89 1.59
CA LEU A 220 -3.88 -23.85 1.00
C LEU A 220 -2.99 -23.03 0.08
N VAL A 221 -3.27 -23.05 -1.22
CA VAL A 221 -2.45 -22.41 -2.25
C VAL A 221 -3.13 -21.14 -2.72
N PHE A 222 -2.38 -20.03 -2.73
CA PHE A 222 -2.78 -18.76 -3.32
C PHE A 222 -2.01 -18.57 -4.62
N THR A 223 -2.71 -18.17 -5.68
CA THR A 223 -2.13 -18.02 -7.03
C THR A 223 -2.30 -16.60 -7.51
N LEU A 224 -1.22 -15.96 -7.95
CA LEU A 224 -1.24 -14.61 -8.49
C LEU A 224 -1.96 -14.60 -9.85
N ALA A 225 -2.91 -13.68 -10.05
CA ALA A 225 -3.72 -13.64 -11.27
C ALA A 225 -2.93 -13.20 -12.50
N SER A 226 -1.96 -12.30 -12.34
CA SER A 226 -1.11 -11.79 -13.42
C SER A 226 -0.01 -12.77 -13.84
N ASP A 227 0.37 -13.70 -12.95
CA ASP A 227 1.37 -14.73 -13.23
C ASP A 227 1.04 -16.01 -12.44
N PRO A 228 0.29 -16.96 -13.03
CA PRO A 228 -0.12 -18.19 -12.34
C PRO A 228 1.04 -19.11 -11.93
N THR A 229 2.27 -18.85 -12.38
CA THR A 229 3.46 -19.58 -11.91
C THR A 229 3.88 -19.13 -10.50
N LYS A 230 3.49 -17.93 -10.09
CA LYS A 230 3.75 -17.38 -8.76
C LYS A 230 2.66 -17.84 -7.79
N LYS A 231 3.06 -18.60 -6.80
CA LYS A 231 2.16 -19.18 -5.78
C LYS A 231 2.73 -18.99 -4.39
N ALA A 232 1.85 -18.78 -3.42
CA ALA A 232 2.16 -18.87 -2.00
C ALA A 232 1.37 -20.00 -1.38
N THR A 233 2.01 -20.79 -0.53
CA THR A 233 1.39 -21.95 0.12
C THR A 233 1.39 -21.75 1.63
N VAL A 234 0.26 -22.02 2.25
CA VAL A 234 0.10 -22.08 3.71
C VAL A 234 -0.20 -23.51 4.09
N ARG A 235 0.65 -24.09 4.94
CA ARG A 235 0.40 -25.41 5.52
C ARG A 235 -0.60 -25.29 6.65
N LEU A 236 -1.63 -26.13 6.61
CA LEU A 236 -2.65 -26.24 7.64
C LEU A 236 -2.48 -27.57 8.37
N ILE A 237 -2.42 -27.54 9.70
CA ILE A 237 -2.27 -28.72 10.54
C ILE A 237 -3.35 -28.66 11.61
N GLN A 238 -4.01 -29.77 11.89
CA GLN A 238 -4.94 -29.87 13.01
C GLN A 238 -4.70 -31.17 13.78
N SER A 239 -4.53 -31.02 15.09
CA SER A 239 -4.31 -32.15 16.00
C SER A 239 -5.43 -33.19 15.95
N ALA A 240 -5.11 -34.44 16.30
CA ALA A 240 -6.08 -35.50 16.56
C ALA A 240 -7.02 -35.08 17.69
N GLY A 241 -8.27 -35.59 17.65
CA GLY A 241 -9.27 -35.39 18.68
C GLY A 241 -9.27 -36.49 19.73
#